data_358dcca624269b1bcea378d5de3cd5df
#
_entry.id   358dcca624269b1bcea378d5de3cd5df
#
_cell.length_a   1.000
_cell.length_b   1.000
_cell.length_c   1.000
_cell.angle_alpha   90.00
_cell.angle_beta   90.00
_cell.angle_gamma   90.00
#
_symmetry.space_group_name_H-M   'P 1'
#
loop_
_entity.id
_entity.type
_entity.pdbx_description
1 polymer ?
#
loop_
_entity_poly.entity_id
_entity_poly.type
_entity_poly.pdbx_seq_one_letter_code
_entity_poly.pdbx_strand_id
1 'polypeptide(L)'
;MLSGGLTLLSQLTARHETDASPSPLPPGNFSEQKDEATERTGALIINADDWGRNRETTNAIYDCLTRKTVSSTSHMVFMEDSERAAAVAQQNNFDTGLHLNLTSPFTAANCPSDLAQKQQEISAHLLRSRLAPMMFRPGLMRSYEYVVKSQIDEYTRVYGKTPERIDGHHHMHLANNVMLAGLLPHGTIVRRNFSFQSGEKSLSNRVYRQSIDRVLAKNHRVVDFFYSLPPLEPIERLTKIFSLAQKFVVEVETHHINKDEYTFLAEDGIFKLFGDIVISPRFSSAP
;
A
#
# COMPACT_ATOMS: atom_id res chain seq x y z
N MET A 1 -36.88 -12.90 50.37
CA MET A 1 -37.65 -11.93 51.20
C MET A 1 -37.61 -10.64 50.41
N LEU A 2 -38.78 -10.35 49.87
CA LEU A 2 -39.52 -9.10 49.91
C LEU A 2 -38.93 -7.99 49.05
N SER A 3 -39.46 -7.69 47.95
CA SER A 3 -40.80 -7.19 47.56
C SER A 3 -40.90 -5.67 47.62
N GLY A 4 -41.40 -5.13 46.58
CA GLY A 4 -42.32 -4.02 46.45
C GLY A 4 -41.69 -2.85 45.68
N GLY A 5 -42.25 -2.31 44.70
CA GLY A 5 -43.59 -2.28 44.19
C GLY A 5 -43.97 -0.86 43.83
N LEU A 6 -44.57 -0.77 42.65
CA LEU A 6 -45.70 0.09 42.21
C LEU A 6 -45.45 1.59 42.03
N THR A 7 -45.56 2.09 40.80
CA THR A 7 -46.76 2.53 40.02
C THR A 7 -47.54 3.72 40.61
N LEU A 8 -47.77 4.77 39.84
CA LEU A 8 -49.02 5.51 39.55
C LEU A 8 -48.66 6.81 38.81
N LEU A 9 -49.03 6.98 37.56
CA LEU A 9 -50.30 7.37 36.94
C LEU A 9 -50.74 8.81 37.20
N SER A 10 -50.85 9.51 36.12
CA SER A 10 -52.00 10.24 35.55
C SER A 10 -52.13 11.73 35.89
N GLN A 11 -52.28 12.45 34.92
CA GLN A 11 -53.39 13.09 34.20
C GLN A 11 -53.36 14.63 34.20
N LEU A 12 -53.46 15.15 32.99
CA LEU A 12 -54.37 16.18 32.46
C LEU A 12 -54.32 17.62 33.03
N THR A 13 -54.03 18.58 32.15
CA THR A 13 -55.11 19.47 31.67
C THR A 13 -54.59 20.32 30.48
N ALA A 14 -55.44 20.40 29.48
CA ALA A 14 -55.39 21.28 28.31
C ALA A 14 -55.80 22.70 28.65
N ARG A 15 -55.27 23.70 27.98
CA ARG A 15 -55.97 24.95 27.61
C ARG A 15 -55.34 25.64 26.41
N HIS A 16 -56.13 25.70 25.34
CA HIS A 16 -56.55 26.79 24.45
C HIS A 16 -55.48 27.76 23.88
N GLU A 17 -55.33 27.62 22.57
CA GLU A 17 -55.43 28.58 21.47
C GLU A 17 -55.09 30.07 21.73
N THR A 18 -54.12 30.58 21.00
CA THR A 18 -54.37 31.79 20.15
C THR A 18 -53.49 31.71 18.90
N ASP A 19 -54.18 31.84 17.82
CA ASP A 19 -53.78 31.93 16.43
C ASP A 19 -52.94 33.20 16.19
N ALA A 20 -51.75 33.05 15.60
CA ALA A 20 -51.05 34.13 14.94
C ALA A 20 -50.12 33.56 13.85
N SER A 21 -50.62 33.54 12.64
CA SER A 21 -49.83 33.24 11.44
C SER A 21 -48.68 34.25 11.26
N PRO A 22 -47.44 33.83 11.15
CA PRO A 22 -46.39 34.70 10.66
C PRO A 22 -46.37 34.74 9.10
N SER A 23 -46.25 35.92 8.57
CA SER A 23 -46.12 36.26 7.15
C SER A 23 -44.96 35.47 6.48
N PRO A 24 -45.07 35.18 5.16
CA PRO A 24 -44.01 34.48 4.43
C PRO A 24 -42.78 35.38 4.26
N LEU A 25 -41.63 34.83 4.62
CA LEU A 25 -40.31 35.39 4.32
C LEU A 25 -40.07 35.37 2.80
N PRO A 26 -39.33 36.36 2.26
CA PRO A 26 -39.04 36.41 0.85
C PRO A 26 -38.15 35.25 0.40
N PRO A 27 -38.23 34.80 -0.87
CA PRO A 27 -37.43 33.69 -1.36
C PRO A 27 -35.94 34.07 -1.32
N GLY A 28 -35.22 33.49 -0.40
CA GLY A 28 -33.78 33.53 -0.41
C GLY A 28 -33.28 32.78 -1.62
N ASN A 29 -32.53 33.47 -2.47
CA ASN A 29 -31.73 32.88 -3.53
C ASN A 29 -30.69 31.93 -2.85
N PHE A 30 -31.06 30.67 -2.69
CA PHE A 30 -30.08 29.62 -2.52
C PHE A 30 -29.47 29.37 -3.90
N SER A 31 -28.35 30.07 -4.20
CA SER A 31 -27.44 29.61 -5.23
C SER A 31 -27.02 28.23 -4.78
N GLU A 32 -27.48 27.20 -5.48
CA GLU A 32 -26.87 25.88 -5.45
C GLU A 32 -25.39 26.07 -5.86
N GLN A 33 -24.51 26.23 -4.87
CA GLN A 33 -23.15 25.86 -5.07
C GLN A 33 -23.18 24.34 -5.27
N LYS A 34 -23.24 23.92 -6.54
CA LYS A 34 -22.74 22.64 -6.95
C LYS A 34 -21.27 22.64 -6.50
N ASP A 35 -20.99 21.99 -5.37
CA ASP A 35 -19.68 21.44 -5.13
C ASP A 35 -19.37 20.58 -6.36
N GLU A 36 -18.52 21.08 -7.25
CA GLU A 36 -17.81 20.28 -8.22
C GLU A 36 -16.98 19.31 -7.37
N ALA A 37 -17.59 18.20 -7.00
CA ALA A 37 -16.88 17.01 -6.60
C ALA A 37 -15.95 16.71 -7.78
N THR A 38 -14.67 17.05 -7.63
CA THR A 38 -13.61 16.64 -8.54
C THR A 38 -13.81 15.15 -8.72
N GLU A 39 -14.26 14.71 -9.90
CA GLU A 39 -14.39 13.29 -10.23
C GLU A 39 -13.00 12.71 -10.02
N ARG A 40 -12.83 11.94 -8.92
CA ARG A 40 -11.62 11.16 -8.67
C ARG A 40 -11.56 10.16 -9.81
N THR A 41 -10.74 10.45 -10.81
CA THR A 41 -10.43 9.49 -11.85
C THR A 41 -9.62 8.38 -11.21
N GLY A 42 -10.07 7.13 -11.29
CA GLY A 42 -9.34 5.99 -10.77
C GLY A 42 -8.03 5.77 -11.53
N ALA A 43 -7.15 4.92 -10.99
CA ALA A 43 -5.89 4.58 -11.63
C ALA A 43 -5.53 3.12 -11.37
N LEU A 44 -5.05 2.41 -12.39
CA LEU A 44 -4.41 1.12 -12.27
C LEU A 44 -2.89 1.31 -12.22
N ILE A 45 -2.29 0.90 -11.13
CA ILE A 45 -0.85 0.90 -10.93
C ILE A 45 -0.39 -0.55 -10.88
N ILE A 46 0.52 -0.94 -11.76
CA ILE A 46 1.21 -2.22 -11.69
C ILE A 46 2.63 -1.96 -11.21
N ASN A 47 2.96 -2.45 -10.02
CA ASN A 47 4.27 -2.27 -9.41
C ASN A 47 5.08 -3.55 -9.43
N ALA A 48 6.28 -3.49 -10.02
CA ALA A 48 7.23 -4.59 -10.01
C ALA A 48 8.12 -4.54 -8.77
N ASP A 49 8.02 -5.56 -7.93
CA ASP A 49 8.84 -5.70 -6.73
C ASP A 49 10.23 -6.27 -7.06
N ASP A 50 11.18 -6.12 -6.12
CA ASP A 50 12.53 -6.70 -6.17
C ASP A 50 13.49 -6.08 -7.22
N TRP A 51 13.28 -4.84 -7.68
CA TRP A 51 14.23 -4.13 -8.54
C TRP A 51 15.60 -4.00 -7.87
N GLY A 52 16.67 -4.40 -8.57
CA GLY A 52 18.03 -4.39 -8.02
C GLY A 52 18.43 -5.63 -7.23
N ARG A 53 17.53 -6.59 -7.01
CA ARG A 53 17.79 -7.80 -6.24
C ARG A 53 18.97 -8.60 -6.83
N ASN A 54 18.94 -8.86 -8.13
CA ASN A 54 19.99 -9.44 -8.94
C ASN A 54 19.81 -9.04 -10.40
N ARG A 55 20.80 -9.34 -11.23
CA ARG A 55 20.80 -8.95 -12.65
C ARG A 55 19.63 -9.52 -13.44
N GLU A 56 19.24 -10.77 -13.20
CA GLU A 56 18.15 -11.44 -13.90
C GLU A 56 16.80 -10.75 -13.61
N THR A 57 16.49 -10.55 -12.34
CA THR A 57 15.25 -9.87 -11.92
C THR A 57 15.19 -8.43 -12.45
N THR A 58 16.31 -7.69 -12.36
CA THR A 58 16.37 -6.32 -12.89
C THR A 58 16.11 -6.29 -14.40
N ASN A 59 16.69 -7.21 -15.18
CA ASN A 59 16.48 -7.25 -16.62
C ASN A 59 15.03 -7.59 -16.99
N ALA A 60 14.40 -8.54 -16.28
CA ALA A 60 13.00 -8.90 -16.51
C ALA A 60 12.06 -7.72 -16.21
N ILE A 61 12.28 -7.01 -15.11
CA ILE A 61 11.51 -5.81 -14.76
C ILE A 61 11.75 -4.69 -15.79
N TYR A 62 13.01 -4.49 -16.22
CA TYR A 62 13.36 -3.50 -17.24
C TYR A 62 12.58 -3.70 -18.54
N ASP A 63 12.46 -4.96 -19.01
CA ASP A 63 11.67 -5.30 -20.20
C ASP A 63 10.20 -4.86 -20.05
N CYS A 64 9.57 -5.16 -18.94
CA CYS A 64 8.19 -4.79 -18.70
C CYS A 64 7.99 -3.27 -18.50
N LEU A 65 8.92 -2.56 -17.85
CA LEU A 65 8.89 -1.10 -17.75
C LEU A 65 9.00 -0.42 -19.11
N THR A 66 9.88 -0.92 -19.99
CA THR A 66 10.04 -0.38 -21.35
C THR A 66 8.84 -0.64 -22.25
N ARG A 67 8.16 -1.78 -22.06
CA ARG A 67 6.88 -2.12 -22.71
C ARG A 67 5.68 -1.37 -22.13
N LYS A 68 5.84 -0.68 -20.99
CA LYS A 68 4.77 0.02 -20.28
C LYS A 68 3.67 -0.90 -19.77
N THR A 69 3.97 -2.17 -19.54
CA THR A 69 3.08 -3.12 -18.86
C THR A 69 3.20 -3.03 -17.34
N VAL A 70 4.16 -2.24 -16.85
CA VAL A 70 4.42 -1.92 -15.43
C VAL A 70 4.55 -0.41 -15.28
N SER A 71 3.92 0.16 -14.24
CA SER A 71 3.92 1.59 -13.93
C SER A 71 5.17 2.05 -13.22
N SER A 72 5.63 1.23 -12.28
CA SER A 72 6.64 1.57 -11.29
C SER A 72 7.34 0.33 -10.77
N THR A 73 8.42 0.54 -10.04
CA THR A 73 9.15 -0.57 -9.42
C THR A 73 9.62 -0.21 -8.01
N SER A 74 9.83 -1.22 -7.17
CA SER A 74 10.30 -1.07 -5.81
C SER A 74 11.71 -1.61 -5.67
N HIS A 75 12.65 -0.73 -5.31
CA HIS A 75 14.09 -0.98 -5.32
C HIS A 75 14.59 -1.55 -4.00
N MET A 76 15.26 -2.69 -4.07
CA MET A 76 16.02 -3.28 -2.98
C MET A 76 17.45 -2.75 -2.98
N VAL A 77 17.81 -1.93 -2.00
CA VAL A 77 19.17 -1.46 -1.80
C VAL A 77 20.04 -2.53 -1.09
N PHE A 78 21.36 -2.41 -1.16
CA PHE A 78 22.33 -3.39 -0.64
C PHE A 78 22.21 -4.79 -1.25
N MET A 79 21.64 -4.90 -2.44
CA MET A 79 21.57 -6.14 -3.20
C MET A 79 22.60 -6.16 -4.33
N GLU A 80 22.84 -7.33 -4.89
CA GLU A 80 23.87 -7.58 -5.91
C GLU A 80 23.85 -6.58 -7.08
N ASP A 81 22.65 -6.22 -7.54
CA ASP A 81 22.48 -5.39 -8.75
C ASP A 81 21.93 -3.98 -8.43
N SER A 82 21.88 -3.59 -7.15
CA SER A 82 21.21 -2.35 -6.73
C SER A 82 21.82 -1.10 -7.35
N GLU A 83 23.14 -1.00 -7.46
CA GLU A 83 23.82 0.17 -8.07
C GLU A 83 23.48 0.31 -9.57
N ARG A 84 23.57 -0.78 -10.34
CA ARG A 84 23.22 -0.77 -11.75
C ARG A 84 21.73 -0.47 -11.94
N ALA A 85 20.89 -1.08 -11.16
CA ALA A 85 19.44 -0.86 -11.20
C ALA A 85 19.09 0.62 -10.96
N ALA A 86 19.71 1.28 -9.98
CA ALA A 86 19.51 2.71 -9.73
C ALA A 86 19.94 3.56 -10.92
N ALA A 87 21.12 3.30 -11.50
CA ALA A 87 21.62 4.02 -12.67
C ALA A 87 20.67 3.85 -13.88
N VAL A 88 20.20 2.62 -14.14
CA VAL A 88 19.25 2.33 -15.23
C VAL A 88 17.92 3.06 -15.01
N ALA A 89 17.40 3.07 -13.78
CA ALA A 89 16.14 3.75 -13.47
C ALA A 89 16.25 5.26 -13.68
N GLN A 90 17.37 5.89 -13.27
CA GLN A 90 17.62 7.32 -13.49
C GLN A 90 17.74 7.67 -14.97
N GLN A 91 18.51 6.87 -15.74
CA GLN A 91 18.69 7.09 -17.18
C GLN A 91 17.38 7.02 -17.97
N ASN A 92 16.45 6.16 -17.56
CA ASN A 92 15.18 5.95 -18.23
C ASN A 92 14.02 6.70 -17.55
N ASN A 93 14.29 7.45 -16.47
CA ASN A 93 13.29 8.18 -15.71
C ASN A 93 12.14 7.27 -15.20
N PHE A 94 12.47 6.05 -14.78
CA PHE A 94 11.50 5.12 -14.21
C PHE A 94 11.03 5.59 -12.83
N ASP A 95 9.77 5.34 -12.51
CA ASP A 95 9.21 5.62 -11.19
C ASP A 95 9.63 4.52 -10.21
N THR A 96 10.40 4.89 -9.20
CA THR A 96 10.94 3.97 -8.20
C THR A 96 10.52 4.32 -6.78
N GLY A 97 10.22 3.31 -5.97
CA GLY A 97 10.07 3.38 -4.53
C GLY A 97 11.14 2.55 -3.81
N LEU A 98 11.22 2.66 -2.49
CA LEU A 98 12.07 1.79 -1.68
C LEU A 98 11.34 0.49 -1.33
N HIS A 99 11.93 -0.66 -1.71
CA HIS A 99 11.51 -1.99 -1.27
C HIS A 99 12.30 -2.38 -0.01
N LEU A 100 11.74 -2.06 1.16
CA LEU A 100 12.40 -2.28 2.44
C LEU A 100 12.65 -3.78 2.69
N ASN A 101 13.89 -4.17 2.79
CA ASN A 101 14.30 -5.56 2.98
C ASN A 101 14.72 -5.85 4.42
N LEU A 102 13.87 -6.59 5.15
CA LEU A 102 14.14 -7.02 6.54
C LEU A 102 14.39 -8.53 6.66
N THR A 103 14.28 -9.28 5.56
CA THR A 103 14.25 -10.76 5.63
C THR A 103 15.21 -11.49 4.71
N SER A 104 15.50 -10.94 3.52
CA SER A 104 16.48 -11.54 2.59
C SER A 104 17.87 -11.00 2.86
N PRO A 105 18.93 -11.85 2.95
CA PRO A 105 20.29 -11.38 3.17
C PRO A 105 20.72 -10.31 2.18
N PHE A 106 21.40 -9.28 2.64
CA PHE A 106 22.06 -8.32 1.75
C PHE A 106 23.19 -9.00 0.98
N THR A 107 23.29 -8.75 -0.33
CA THR A 107 24.22 -9.42 -1.23
C THR A 107 25.22 -8.47 -1.92
N ALA A 108 25.08 -7.14 -1.71
CA ALA A 108 26.02 -6.17 -2.23
C ALA A 108 27.39 -6.33 -1.55
N ALA A 109 28.47 -6.31 -2.33
CA ALA A 109 29.83 -6.45 -1.82
C ALA A 109 30.24 -5.31 -0.87
N ASN A 110 29.65 -4.14 -1.01
CA ASN A 110 29.89 -2.93 -0.19
C ASN A 110 28.94 -2.82 1.02
N CYS A 111 28.09 -3.81 1.29
CA CYS A 111 27.21 -3.79 2.46
C CYS A 111 28.03 -3.87 3.75
N PRO A 112 27.87 -2.93 4.72
CA PRO A 112 28.53 -3.00 5.99
C PRO A 112 28.20 -4.30 6.76
N SER A 113 29.21 -4.93 7.33
CA SER A 113 29.03 -6.24 8.02
C SER A 113 28.11 -6.14 9.25
N ASP A 114 28.17 -5.04 10.00
CA ASP A 114 27.30 -4.78 11.13
C ASP A 114 25.84 -4.57 10.71
N LEU A 115 25.59 -3.92 9.56
CA LEU A 115 24.27 -3.78 8.96
C LEU A 115 23.69 -5.16 8.58
N ALA A 116 24.50 -5.99 7.90
CA ALA A 116 24.09 -7.35 7.53
C ALA A 116 23.80 -8.21 8.77
N GLN A 117 24.60 -8.11 9.83
CA GLN A 117 24.36 -8.81 11.08
C GLN A 117 23.05 -8.37 11.74
N LYS A 118 22.78 -7.06 11.83
CA LYS A 118 21.53 -6.54 12.42
C LYS A 118 20.31 -6.94 11.61
N GLN A 119 20.39 -6.93 10.29
CA GLN A 119 19.33 -7.44 9.44
C GLN A 119 19.09 -8.94 9.65
N GLN A 120 20.14 -9.75 9.83
CA GLN A 120 20.00 -11.17 10.13
C GLN A 120 19.29 -11.42 11.48
N GLU A 121 19.57 -10.62 12.52
CA GLU A 121 18.87 -10.68 13.81
C GLU A 121 17.36 -10.43 13.64
N ILE A 122 17.00 -9.43 12.85
CA ILE A 122 15.59 -9.10 12.52
C ILE A 122 14.95 -10.23 11.72
N SER A 123 15.61 -10.71 10.68
CA SER A 123 15.14 -11.78 9.79
C SER A 123 14.85 -13.05 10.58
N ALA A 124 15.77 -13.47 11.46
CA ALA A 124 15.60 -14.64 12.33
C ALA A 124 14.37 -14.50 13.24
N HIS A 125 14.04 -13.29 13.69
CA HIS A 125 12.80 -13.04 14.44
C HIS A 125 11.58 -13.14 13.54
N LEU A 126 11.55 -12.40 12.43
CA LEU A 126 10.38 -12.27 11.57
C LEU A 126 9.98 -13.59 10.91
N LEU A 127 10.94 -14.40 10.51
CA LEU A 127 10.71 -15.67 9.79
C LEU A 127 10.40 -16.86 10.71
N ARG A 128 10.55 -16.73 12.03
CA ARG A 128 10.36 -17.87 12.96
C ARG A 128 8.90 -18.34 13.04
N SER A 129 7.92 -17.47 12.78
CA SER A 129 6.50 -17.83 12.75
C SER A 129 5.67 -16.79 11.99
N ARG A 130 4.47 -17.19 11.51
CA ARG A 130 3.53 -16.28 10.84
C ARG A 130 3.02 -15.13 11.70
N LEU A 131 3.10 -15.24 13.03
CA LEU A 131 2.67 -14.21 13.98
C LEU A 131 3.82 -13.30 14.41
N ALA A 132 5.07 -13.65 14.11
CA ALA A 132 6.23 -12.88 14.53
C ALA A 132 6.20 -11.41 14.08
N PRO A 133 5.78 -11.07 12.85
CA PRO A 133 5.65 -9.66 12.44
C PRO A 133 4.65 -8.84 13.27
N MET A 134 3.65 -9.51 13.88
CA MET A 134 2.65 -8.87 14.75
C MET A 134 3.14 -8.67 16.18
N MET A 135 4.31 -9.21 16.53
CA MET A 135 4.87 -9.15 17.89
C MET A 135 5.89 -8.00 17.98
N PHE A 136 5.62 -7.02 18.84
CA PHE A 136 6.59 -5.98 19.13
C PHE A 136 7.75 -6.57 19.98
N ARG A 137 8.99 -6.33 19.56
CA ARG A 137 10.21 -6.84 20.19
C ARG A 137 11.12 -5.68 20.63
N PRO A 138 11.00 -5.20 21.89
CA PRO A 138 11.80 -4.08 22.37
C PRO A 138 13.31 -4.30 22.23
N GLY A 139 13.78 -5.54 22.45
CA GLY A 139 15.19 -5.89 22.35
C GLY A 139 15.80 -5.78 20.94
N LEU A 140 14.95 -5.68 19.89
CA LEU A 140 15.40 -5.51 18.51
C LEU A 140 15.23 -4.07 17.98
N MET A 141 14.71 -3.14 18.79
CA MET A 141 14.39 -1.80 18.30
C MET A 141 15.58 -1.08 17.68
N ARG A 142 16.73 -1.09 18.33
CA ARG A 142 17.95 -0.47 17.78
C ARG A 142 18.39 -1.10 16.46
N SER A 143 18.20 -2.40 16.30
CA SER A 143 18.50 -3.09 15.03
C SER A 143 17.53 -2.66 13.94
N TYR A 144 16.21 -2.55 14.24
CA TYR A 144 15.22 -2.04 13.30
C TYR A 144 15.48 -0.60 12.88
N GLU A 145 15.72 0.32 13.83
CA GLU A 145 16.04 1.72 13.57
C GLU A 145 17.27 1.84 12.65
N TYR A 146 18.33 1.11 12.96
CA TYR A 146 19.55 1.12 12.17
C TYR A 146 19.33 0.58 10.76
N VAL A 147 18.70 -0.59 10.61
CA VAL A 147 18.51 -1.25 9.31
C VAL A 147 17.53 -0.48 8.43
N VAL A 148 16.44 0.06 8.98
CA VAL A 148 15.48 0.87 8.22
C VAL A 148 16.13 2.18 7.77
N LYS A 149 16.79 2.89 8.70
CA LYS A 149 17.47 4.15 8.38
C LYS A 149 18.55 3.95 7.33
N SER A 150 19.39 2.92 7.46
CA SER A 150 20.46 2.64 6.49
C SER A 150 19.92 2.38 5.09
N GLN A 151 18.77 1.71 4.94
CA GLN A 151 18.17 1.49 3.63
C GLN A 151 17.58 2.78 3.04
N ILE A 152 16.99 3.65 3.86
CA ILE A 152 16.51 4.96 3.41
C ILE A 152 17.67 5.85 2.99
N ASP A 153 18.75 5.87 3.77
CA ASP A 153 19.95 6.64 3.48
C ASP A 153 20.63 6.13 2.18
N GLU A 154 20.73 4.82 2.00
CA GLU A 154 21.30 4.22 0.79
C GLU A 154 20.44 4.49 -0.45
N TYR A 155 19.10 4.39 -0.34
CA TYR A 155 18.21 4.79 -1.42
C TYR A 155 18.44 6.26 -1.78
N THR A 156 18.56 7.13 -0.76
CA THR A 156 18.82 8.56 -0.96
C THR A 156 20.17 8.79 -1.63
N ARG A 157 21.20 8.02 -1.27
CA ARG A 157 22.52 8.08 -1.90
C ARG A 157 22.45 7.74 -3.39
N VAL A 158 21.80 6.64 -3.75
CA VAL A 158 21.78 6.15 -5.15
C VAL A 158 20.84 6.92 -6.06
N TYR A 159 19.75 7.51 -5.52
CA TYR A 159 18.78 8.27 -6.31
C TYR A 159 18.91 9.80 -6.16
N GLY A 160 19.68 10.31 -5.21
CA GLY A 160 19.83 11.74 -4.94
C GLY A 160 18.60 12.37 -4.29
N LYS A 161 17.59 11.58 -3.90
CA LYS A 161 16.35 12.01 -3.23
C LYS A 161 15.84 10.94 -2.27
N THR A 162 15.14 11.37 -1.23
CA THR A 162 14.46 10.45 -0.31
C THR A 162 13.34 9.66 -1.02
N PRO A 163 13.04 8.43 -0.59
CA PRO A 163 11.96 7.66 -1.19
C PRO A 163 10.60 8.33 -0.94
N GLU A 164 9.87 8.63 -1.99
CA GLU A 164 8.50 9.15 -1.91
C GLU A 164 7.47 8.04 -1.66
N ARG A 165 7.87 6.80 -1.94
CA ARG A 165 7.08 5.59 -1.76
C ARG A 165 7.92 4.49 -1.12
N ILE A 166 7.31 3.79 -0.15
CA ILE A 166 7.93 2.67 0.57
C ILE A 166 6.95 1.51 0.63
N ASP A 167 7.42 0.36 0.25
CA ASP A 167 6.81 -0.94 0.50
C ASP A 167 7.85 -1.90 1.11
N GLY A 168 7.64 -3.20 1.09
CA GLY A 168 8.65 -4.05 1.71
C GLY A 168 8.55 -5.51 1.31
N HIS A 169 9.72 -6.08 1.16
CA HIS A 169 9.91 -7.49 0.86
C HIS A 169 9.18 -8.36 1.88
N HIS A 170 8.38 -9.31 1.41
CA HIS A 170 7.46 -10.11 2.24
C HIS A 170 6.47 -9.27 3.07
N HIS A 171 6.20 -8.01 2.68
CA HIS A 171 5.36 -7.05 3.40
C HIS A 171 5.82 -6.73 4.84
N MET A 172 7.11 -6.91 5.14
CA MET A 172 7.65 -6.72 6.49
C MET A 172 7.79 -5.26 6.90
N HIS A 173 7.57 -4.30 6.00
CA HIS A 173 7.40 -2.89 6.34
C HIS A 173 6.19 -2.65 7.26
N LEU A 174 5.22 -3.60 7.30
CA LEU A 174 4.06 -3.58 8.20
C LEU A 174 4.30 -4.31 9.53
N ALA A 175 5.53 -4.76 9.80
CA ALA A 175 5.86 -5.37 11.09
C ALA A 175 5.68 -4.37 12.25
N ASN A 176 5.18 -4.85 13.39
CA ASN A 176 4.86 -3.99 14.53
C ASN A 176 6.05 -3.15 15.02
N ASN A 177 7.27 -3.66 14.94
CA ASN A 177 8.45 -2.86 15.28
C ASN A 177 8.66 -1.67 14.34
N VAL A 178 8.32 -1.78 13.07
CA VAL A 178 8.39 -0.69 12.10
C VAL A 178 7.25 0.30 12.33
N MET A 179 6.02 -0.22 12.41
CA MET A 179 4.79 0.57 12.47
C MET A 179 4.64 1.34 13.78
N LEU A 180 4.80 0.65 14.93
CA LEU A 180 4.57 1.25 16.24
C LEU A 180 5.68 2.24 16.66
N ALA A 181 6.88 2.05 16.15
CA ALA A 181 7.99 2.96 16.39
C ALA A 181 8.04 4.13 15.36
N GLY A 182 7.16 4.13 14.36
CA GLY A 182 7.10 5.20 13.36
C GLY A 182 8.39 5.32 12.55
N LEU A 183 9.01 4.20 12.16
CA LEU A 183 10.32 4.22 11.49
C LEU A 183 10.26 4.68 10.04
N LEU A 184 9.08 4.72 9.42
CA LEU A 184 8.91 5.21 8.06
C LEU A 184 8.71 6.74 8.05
N PRO A 185 9.29 7.47 7.10
CA PRO A 185 9.15 8.93 7.01
C PRO A 185 7.68 9.36 6.84
N HIS A 186 7.25 10.34 7.62
CA HIS A 186 5.89 10.87 7.54
C HIS A 186 5.57 11.43 6.14
N GLY A 187 4.34 11.25 5.70
CA GLY A 187 3.84 11.78 4.42
C GLY A 187 4.24 10.98 3.19
N THR A 188 5.09 9.94 3.34
CA THR A 188 5.39 9.02 2.24
C THR A 188 4.16 8.22 1.83
N ILE A 189 4.12 7.77 0.58
CA ILE A 189 3.18 6.74 0.15
C ILE A 189 3.69 5.41 0.69
N VAL A 190 2.87 4.71 1.47
CA VAL A 190 3.22 3.40 2.01
C VAL A 190 2.21 2.36 1.54
N ARG A 191 2.71 1.23 1.03
CA ARG A 191 1.86 0.12 0.59
C ARG A 191 1.04 -0.40 1.76
N ARG A 192 -0.26 -0.50 1.56
CA ARG A 192 -1.22 -1.03 2.53
C ARG A 192 -1.23 -2.56 2.56
N ASN A 193 -2.00 -3.15 3.46
CA ASN A 193 -2.29 -4.58 3.42
C ASN A 193 -3.09 -4.96 2.18
N PHE A 194 -2.99 -6.25 1.77
CA PHE A 194 -3.83 -6.80 0.72
C PHE A 194 -5.32 -6.55 0.96
N SER A 195 -5.96 -6.06 -0.08
CA SER A 195 -7.41 -6.01 -0.20
C SER A 195 -7.92 -7.38 -0.66
N PHE A 196 -8.90 -7.93 0.06
CA PHE A 196 -9.49 -9.21 -0.27
C PHE A 196 -10.92 -9.03 -0.76
N GLN A 197 -11.28 -9.82 -1.76
CA GLN A 197 -12.66 -9.91 -2.19
C GLN A 197 -13.51 -10.67 -1.14
N SER A 198 -14.83 -10.51 -1.22
CA SER A 198 -15.74 -11.22 -0.33
C SER A 198 -15.54 -12.73 -0.47
N GLY A 199 -15.36 -13.43 0.65
CA GLY A 199 -15.13 -14.88 0.69
C GLY A 199 -13.67 -15.33 0.68
N GLU A 200 -12.69 -14.48 0.31
CA GLU A 200 -11.28 -14.88 0.24
C GLU A 200 -10.62 -15.05 1.62
N LYS A 201 -11.07 -14.32 2.64
CA LYS A 201 -10.52 -14.38 4.01
C LYS A 201 -11.63 -14.24 5.06
N SER A 202 -11.35 -14.75 6.27
CA SER A 202 -12.24 -14.60 7.41
C SER A 202 -12.50 -13.13 7.77
N LEU A 203 -13.66 -12.86 8.37
CA LEU A 203 -14.03 -11.50 8.80
C LEU A 203 -12.99 -10.91 9.77
N SER A 204 -12.51 -11.72 10.74
CA SER A 204 -11.48 -11.30 11.70
C SER A 204 -10.18 -10.85 11.03
N ASN A 205 -9.72 -11.57 10.00
CA ASN A 205 -8.53 -11.20 9.24
C ASN A 205 -8.74 -9.87 8.50
N ARG A 206 -9.91 -9.67 7.90
CA ARG A 206 -10.26 -8.43 7.20
C ARG A 206 -10.32 -7.23 8.15
N VAL A 207 -10.96 -7.38 9.31
CA VAL A 207 -11.03 -6.33 10.35
C VAL A 207 -9.64 -5.96 10.87
N TYR A 208 -8.79 -6.97 11.15
CA TYR A 208 -7.41 -6.74 11.56
C TYR A 208 -6.65 -5.89 10.52
N ARG A 209 -6.68 -6.29 9.25
CA ARG A 209 -5.99 -5.55 8.17
C ARG A 209 -6.49 -4.12 8.02
N GLN A 210 -7.81 -3.91 8.08
CA GLN A 210 -8.38 -2.57 8.04
C GLN A 210 -7.94 -1.71 9.23
N SER A 211 -7.73 -2.31 10.40
CA SER A 211 -7.22 -1.58 11.57
C SER A 211 -5.78 -1.13 11.36
N ILE A 212 -4.93 -1.99 10.80
CA ILE A 212 -3.54 -1.63 10.43
C ILE A 212 -3.55 -0.52 9.36
N ASP A 213 -4.38 -0.65 8.32
CA ASP A 213 -4.47 0.35 7.26
C ASP A 213 -4.94 1.72 7.79
N ARG A 214 -5.85 1.75 8.78
CA ARG A 214 -6.26 3.00 9.45
C ARG A 214 -5.12 3.63 10.25
N VAL A 215 -4.30 2.82 10.91
CA VAL A 215 -3.10 3.32 11.61
C VAL A 215 -2.11 3.89 10.60
N LEU A 216 -1.88 3.18 9.52
CA LEU A 216 -0.98 3.61 8.44
C LEU A 216 -1.43 4.95 7.83
N ALA A 217 -2.71 5.08 7.51
CA ALA A 217 -3.29 6.28 6.89
C ALA A 217 -3.26 7.54 7.76
N LYS A 218 -2.93 7.44 9.06
CA LYS A 218 -2.76 8.62 9.93
C LYS A 218 -1.50 9.42 9.59
N ASN A 219 -0.45 8.73 9.15
CA ASN A 219 0.88 9.32 8.96
C ASN A 219 1.37 9.21 7.51
N HIS A 220 0.71 8.41 6.68
CA HIS A 220 1.14 8.05 5.34
C HIS A 220 -0.02 8.11 4.36
N ARG A 221 0.29 8.34 3.09
CA ARG A 221 -0.67 8.19 2.00
C ARG A 221 -0.74 6.71 1.61
N VAL A 222 -1.94 6.22 1.30
CA VAL A 222 -2.18 4.83 0.89
C VAL A 222 -3.11 4.82 -0.32
N VAL A 223 -2.96 3.82 -1.19
CA VAL A 223 -3.90 3.57 -2.29
C VAL A 223 -5.25 3.06 -1.75
N ASP A 224 -6.31 3.12 -2.56
CA ASP A 224 -7.63 2.63 -2.15
C ASP A 224 -7.67 1.10 -2.05
N PHE A 225 -7.01 0.40 -2.98
CA PHE A 225 -6.95 -1.06 -3.01
C PHE A 225 -5.55 -1.56 -3.38
N PHE A 226 -5.18 -2.71 -2.81
CA PHE A 226 -3.92 -3.38 -3.10
C PHE A 226 -4.14 -4.87 -3.30
N TYR A 227 -3.64 -5.40 -4.42
CA TYR A 227 -3.76 -6.80 -4.80
C TYR A 227 -2.43 -7.36 -5.30
N SER A 228 -2.30 -8.70 -5.30
CA SER A 228 -1.25 -9.40 -6.03
C SER A 228 -1.74 -9.73 -7.43
N LEU A 229 -0.87 -9.69 -8.44
CA LEU A 229 -1.20 -10.12 -9.79
C LEU A 229 -1.62 -11.59 -9.81
N PRO A 230 -0.87 -12.56 -9.25
CA PRO A 230 -1.31 -13.94 -9.16
C PRO A 230 -2.44 -14.15 -8.12
N PRO A 231 -3.24 -15.22 -8.29
CA PRO A 231 -3.26 -16.12 -9.44
C PRO A 231 -3.83 -15.46 -10.69
N LEU A 232 -3.29 -15.80 -11.86
CA LEU A 232 -3.76 -15.28 -13.14
C LEU A 232 -5.11 -15.86 -13.54
N GLU A 233 -5.42 -17.05 -13.05
CA GLU A 233 -6.69 -17.72 -13.24
C GLU A 233 -7.43 -17.91 -11.89
N PRO A 234 -8.77 -17.83 -11.85
CA PRO A 234 -9.64 -17.49 -12.98
C PRO A 234 -9.58 -16.01 -13.38
N ILE A 235 -9.70 -15.71 -14.66
CA ILE A 235 -9.54 -14.37 -15.24
C ILE A 235 -10.55 -13.35 -14.67
N GLU A 236 -11.70 -13.79 -14.22
CA GLU A 236 -12.74 -12.95 -13.61
C GLU A 236 -12.23 -12.23 -12.37
N ARG A 237 -11.24 -12.79 -11.67
CA ARG A 237 -10.59 -12.13 -10.54
C ARG A 237 -9.86 -10.86 -10.99
N LEU A 238 -9.04 -10.96 -12.03
CA LEU A 238 -8.31 -9.82 -12.58
C LEU A 238 -9.27 -8.79 -13.19
N THR A 239 -10.31 -9.24 -13.89
CA THR A 239 -11.36 -8.36 -14.42
C THR A 239 -12.00 -7.51 -13.32
N LYS A 240 -12.32 -8.12 -12.17
CA LYS A 240 -12.87 -7.37 -11.02
C LYS A 240 -11.86 -6.38 -10.44
N ILE A 241 -10.60 -6.79 -10.28
CA ILE A 241 -9.53 -5.92 -9.76
C ILE A 241 -9.35 -4.71 -10.67
N PHE A 242 -9.25 -4.93 -11.97
CA PHE A 242 -9.01 -3.87 -12.94
C PHE A 242 -10.23 -2.95 -13.12
N SER A 243 -11.46 -3.49 -13.00
CA SER A 243 -12.67 -2.66 -13.04
C SER A 243 -12.75 -1.66 -11.87
N LEU A 244 -12.17 -1.98 -10.70
CA LEU A 244 -12.07 -1.04 -9.58
C LEU A 244 -11.22 0.19 -9.95
N ALA A 245 -10.21 0.02 -10.80
CA ALA A 245 -9.32 1.10 -11.21
C ALA A 245 -10.00 2.20 -12.05
N GLN A 246 -11.23 1.99 -12.49
CA GLN A 246 -12.03 3.05 -13.13
C GLN A 246 -12.47 4.15 -12.14
N LYS A 247 -12.55 3.83 -10.85
CA LYS A 247 -13.06 4.74 -9.82
C LYS A 247 -12.11 4.95 -8.64
N PHE A 248 -11.15 4.05 -8.49
CA PHE A 248 -10.26 3.99 -7.32
C PHE A 248 -8.81 3.85 -7.76
N VAL A 249 -7.89 4.27 -6.89
CA VAL A 249 -6.47 4.01 -7.08
C VAL A 249 -6.19 2.58 -6.64
N VAL A 250 -5.86 1.71 -7.58
CA VAL A 250 -5.61 0.28 -7.37
C VAL A 250 -4.15 -0.03 -7.66
N GLU A 251 -3.42 -0.50 -6.65
CA GLU A 251 -2.08 -1.05 -6.83
C GLU A 251 -2.15 -2.57 -6.99
N VAL A 252 -1.41 -3.09 -7.95
CA VAL A 252 -1.23 -4.52 -8.18
C VAL A 252 0.27 -4.81 -8.16
N GLU A 253 0.73 -5.60 -7.18
CA GLU A 253 2.12 -6.04 -7.15
C GLU A 253 2.38 -7.23 -8.06
N THR A 254 3.59 -7.30 -8.59
CA THR A 254 4.07 -8.41 -9.41
C THR A 254 5.53 -8.72 -9.12
N HIS A 255 5.88 -10.01 -9.23
CA HIS A 255 7.22 -10.53 -8.97
C HIS A 255 7.77 -11.20 -10.23
N HIS A 256 8.70 -10.55 -10.92
CA HIS A 256 9.24 -11.02 -12.20
C HIS A 256 10.16 -12.24 -12.09
N ILE A 257 10.50 -12.66 -10.88
CA ILE A 257 11.12 -13.96 -10.62
C ILE A 257 10.11 -15.11 -10.88
N ASN A 258 8.82 -14.83 -10.78
CA ASN A 258 7.76 -15.76 -11.15
C ASN A 258 7.58 -15.71 -12.67
N LYS A 259 7.90 -16.81 -13.32
CA LYS A 259 7.87 -16.92 -14.78
C LYS A 259 6.48 -16.65 -15.38
N ASP A 260 5.40 -17.08 -14.71
CA ASP A 260 4.04 -16.88 -15.21
C ASP A 260 3.65 -15.40 -15.20
N GLU A 261 4.01 -14.67 -14.13
CA GLU A 261 3.76 -13.23 -14.03
C GLU A 261 4.59 -12.46 -15.07
N TYR A 262 5.89 -12.80 -15.19
CA TYR A 262 6.75 -12.19 -16.19
C TYR A 262 6.23 -12.43 -17.62
N THR A 263 5.93 -13.68 -17.99
CA THR A 263 5.43 -14.02 -19.32
C THR A 263 4.11 -13.29 -19.61
N PHE A 264 3.20 -13.24 -18.65
CA PHE A 264 1.93 -12.53 -18.80
C PHE A 264 2.13 -11.04 -19.13
N LEU A 265 3.06 -10.37 -18.45
CA LEU A 265 3.34 -8.95 -18.67
C LEU A 265 4.20 -8.72 -19.92
N ALA A 266 5.23 -9.52 -20.14
CA ALA A 266 6.16 -9.38 -21.26
C ALA A 266 5.52 -9.71 -22.64
N GLU A 267 4.51 -10.56 -22.66
CA GLU A 267 3.77 -10.92 -23.87
C GLU A 267 2.49 -10.11 -24.08
N ASP A 268 2.37 -8.95 -23.41
CA ASP A 268 1.22 -8.06 -23.47
C ASP A 268 -0.11 -8.73 -23.06
N GLY A 269 -0.04 -9.74 -22.20
CA GLY A 269 -1.21 -10.52 -21.76
C GLY A 269 -2.28 -9.63 -21.14
N ILE A 270 -1.88 -8.58 -20.42
CA ILE A 270 -2.81 -7.62 -19.84
C ILE A 270 -3.62 -6.88 -20.92
N PHE A 271 -2.99 -6.42 -22.01
CA PHE A 271 -3.68 -5.74 -23.13
C PHE A 271 -4.46 -6.71 -23.99
N LYS A 272 -3.95 -7.94 -24.20
CA LYS A 272 -4.67 -9.00 -24.93
C LYS A 272 -5.98 -9.39 -24.26
N LEU A 273 -6.01 -9.40 -22.91
CA LEU A 273 -7.20 -9.81 -22.17
C LEU A 273 -8.18 -8.66 -21.88
N PHE A 274 -7.66 -7.47 -21.67
CA PHE A 274 -8.46 -6.33 -21.19
C PHE A 274 -8.53 -5.17 -22.19
N GLY A 275 -7.98 -5.33 -23.38
CA GLY A 275 -8.05 -4.31 -24.45
C GLY A 275 -7.43 -2.99 -24.05
N ASP A 276 -8.18 -1.91 -24.15
CA ASP A 276 -7.72 -0.52 -23.92
C ASP A 276 -7.57 -0.16 -22.44
N ILE A 277 -7.17 -1.11 -21.58
CA ILE A 277 -6.91 -0.80 -20.19
C ILE A 277 -5.78 0.22 -20.07
N VAL A 278 -6.02 1.28 -19.32
CA VAL A 278 -5.02 2.33 -19.07
C VAL A 278 -4.27 2.00 -17.79
N ILE A 279 -3.00 1.64 -17.95
CA ILE A 279 -2.07 1.53 -16.82
C ILE A 279 -1.51 2.91 -16.54
N SER A 280 -1.58 3.38 -15.28
CA SER A 280 -0.98 4.66 -14.91
C SER A 280 0.52 4.67 -15.26
N PRO A 281 1.03 5.71 -15.92
CA PRO A 281 2.43 5.75 -16.32
C PRO A 281 3.39 5.86 -15.12
N ARG A 282 2.90 6.29 -13.97
CA ARG A 282 3.64 6.44 -12.73
C ARG A 282 2.74 6.26 -11.52
N PHE A 283 3.30 5.79 -10.42
CA PHE A 283 2.62 5.76 -9.13
C PHE A 283 2.28 7.17 -8.63
N SER A 284 3.24 8.09 -8.74
CA SER A 284 3.11 9.48 -8.30
C SER A 284 2.10 10.30 -9.10
N SER A 285 1.69 9.85 -10.28
CA SER A 285 0.67 10.50 -11.11
C SER A 285 -0.76 9.99 -10.83
N ALA A 286 -0.91 9.01 -9.95
CA ALA A 286 -2.23 8.60 -9.48
C ALA A 286 -2.86 9.70 -8.60
N PRO A 287 -4.16 9.98 -8.75
CA PRO A 287 -4.84 11.06 -8.06
C PRO A 287 -4.89 10.91 -6.54
#